data_b7652cee44baeb4b74e37a0b935654d4
#
_entry.id   b7652cee44baeb4b74e37a0b935654d4
#
_cell.length_a   1.000
_cell.length_b   1.000
_cell.length_c   1.000
_cell.angle_alpha   90.00
_cell.angle_beta   90.00
_cell.angle_gamma   90.00
#
_symmetry.space_group_name_H-M   'P 1'
#
loop_
_entity.id
_entity.type
_entity.pdbx_description
1 polymer ?
#
loop_
_entity_poly.entity_id
_entity_poly.type
_entity_poly.pdbx_seq_one_letter_code
_entity_poly.pdbx_strand_id
1 'polypeptide(L)'
;MTSPHLTRMPPVEGNRSVFTWAGWMRRGYFDAWQRIFTVCETPGDRITSNASVQFPNSSYSNTFRFFDTMNHSDAHNATNLDKYTNHSVTDMAGWYHFVASIDLTADKASDRLNLYINGHEVTHIRHTNNEGAEGQKSGINARDVLHLIGGRKPGGTFSEMLNAEMFDNYLVDGQALDASYFGYYRDGRGYTSQGSPRTQ
;
A
#
# COMPACT_ATOMS: atom_id res chain seq x y z
N MET A 1 -1.84 -20.80 -15.94
CA MET A 1 -2.78 -19.67 -16.06
C MET A 1 -2.10 -18.45 -15.44
N THR A 2 -2.00 -17.35 -16.17
CA THR A 2 -1.49 -16.08 -15.59
C THR A 2 -2.61 -15.45 -14.80
N SER A 3 -2.36 -15.18 -13.50
CA SER A 3 -3.33 -14.46 -12.67
C SER A 3 -3.49 -13.02 -13.20
N PRO A 4 -4.68 -12.44 -13.16
CA PRO A 4 -4.92 -11.08 -13.62
C PRO A 4 -4.10 -10.08 -12.79
N HIS A 5 -3.45 -9.16 -13.48
CA HIS A 5 -2.63 -8.10 -12.87
C HIS A 5 -2.55 -6.89 -13.80
N LEU A 6 -2.24 -5.73 -13.22
CA LEU A 6 -1.97 -4.51 -13.97
C LEU A 6 -0.54 -4.04 -13.69
N THR A 7 0.13 -3.54 -14.70
CA THR A 7 1.50 -3.03 -14.58
C THR A 7 1.66 -1.65 -15.18
N ARG A 8 2.53 -0.85 -14.59
CA ARG A 8 2.95 0.45 -15.10
C ARG A 8 4.41 0.70 -14.76
N MET A 9 5.16 1.29 -15.69
CA MET A 9 6.48 1.90 -15.44
C MET A 9 6.33 3.41 -15.66
N PRO A 10 6.41 4.24 -14.61
CA PRO A 10 6.32 5.69 -14.75
C PRO A 10 7.50 6.23 -15.58
N PRO A 11 7.28 6.99 -16.65
CA PRO A 11 8.37 7.55 -17.46
C PRO A 11 9.00 8.80 -16.82
N VAL A 12 8.35 9.35 -15.80
CA VAL A 12 8.79 10.53 -15.04
C VAL A 12 8.67 10.21 -13.57
N GLU A 13 9.65 10.66 -12.78
CA GLU A 13 9.62 10.53 -11.33
C GLU A 13 8.54 11.45 -10.75
N GLY A 14 7.66 10.89 -9.91
CA GLY A 14 6.72 11.64 -9.10
C GLY A 14 7.27 11.92 -7.70
N ASN A 15 6.42 12.38 -6.80
CA ASN A 15 6.82 12.59 -5.41
C ASN A 15 6.96 11.25 -4.69
N ARG A 16 8.18 10.92 -4.30
CA ARG A 16 8.54 9.68 -3.63
C ARG A 16 8.47 9.77 -2.11
N SER A 17 8.25 10.96 -1.57
CA SER A 17 8.20 11.22 -0.13
C SER A 17 6.78 11.48 0.38
N VAL A 18 5.89 11.99 -0.49
CA VAL A 18 4.50 12.30 -0.14
C VAL A 18 3.56 11.70 -1.18
N PHE A 19 2.69 10.81 -0.79
CA PHE A 19 1.71 10.17 -1.68
C PHE A 19 0.65 9.41 -0.87
N THR A 20 -0.45 9.07 -1.51
CA THR A 20 -1.50 8.22 -0.93
C THR A 20 -1.87 7.10 -1.88
N TRP A 21 -1.94 5.87 -1.38
CA TRP A 21 -2.62 4.79 -2.04
C TRP A 21 -3.98 4.54 -1.37
N ALA A 22 -5.03 4.36 -2.18
CA ALA A 22 -6.36 4.04 -1.71
C ALA A 22 -7.04 3.03 -2.64
N GLY A 23 -7.92 2.18 -2.10
CA GLY A 23 -8.69 1.25 -2.92
C GLY A 23 -9.75 0.48 -2.14
N TRP A 24 -10.80 0.11 -2.86
CA TRP A 24 -11.82 -0.80 -2.39
C TRP A 24 -11.50 -2.23 -2.77
N MET A 25 -11.79 -3.16 -1.86
CA MET A 25 -11.47 -4.55 -2.06
C MET A 25 -12.45 -5.48 -1.35
N ARG A 26 -12.77 -6.61 -2.02
CA ARG A 26 -13.44 -7.76 -1.44
C ARG A 26 -12.54 -8.97 -1.63
N ARG A 27 -12.07 -9.57 -0.54
CA ARG A 27 -11.13 -10.69 -0.60
C ARG A 27 -11.83 -11.99 -0.96
N GLY A 28 -11.20 -12.80 -1.80
CA GLY A 28 -11.70 -14.13 -2.19
C GLY A 28 -11.03 -15.29 -1.46
N TYR A 29 -9.88 -15.06 -0.81
CA TYR A 29 -9.10 -16.09 -0.15
C TYR A 29 -8.23 -15.52 0.97
N PHE A 30 -7.94 -16.33 1.99
CA PHE A 30 -7.02 -16.03 3.08
C PHE A 30 -5.82 -17.00 3.07
N ASP A 31 -4.94 -16.92 4.07
CA ASP A 31 -3.84 -17.84 4.34
C ASP A 31 -2.70 -17.88 3.31
N ALA A 32 -2.58 -16.84 2.49
CA ALA A 32 -1.42 -16.65 1.62
C ALA A 32 -0.93 -15.18 1.67
N TRP A 33 0.35 -14.99 1.38
CA TRP A 33 0.84 -13.64 1.07
C TRP A 33 0.13 -13.14 -0.17
N GLN A 34 -0.50 -11.98 -0.07
CA GLN A 34 -1.23 -11.34 -1.15
C GLN A 34 -0.80 -9.90 -1.28
N ARG A 35 -0.23 -9.56 -2.43
CA ARG A 35 0.19 -8.20 -2.75
C ARG A 35 -0.93 -7.48 -3.50
N ILE A 36 -1.36 -6.37 -2.94
CA ILE A 36 -2.40 -5.52 -3.52
C ILE A 36 -1.78 -4.59 -4.54
N PHE A 37 -0.81 -3.81 -4.09
CA PHE A 37 0.00 -2.89 -4.88
C PHE A 37 1.46 -3.07 -4.51
N THR A 38 2.34 -3.16 -5.50
CA THR A 38 3.76 -3.45 -5.28
C THR A 38 4.60 -2.65 -6.24
N VAL A 39 5.75 -2.21 -5.74
CA VAL A 39 6.85 -1.76 -6.57
C VAL A 39 7.90 -2.84 -6.53
N CYS A 40 8.29 -3.34 -7.70
CA CYS A 40 9.23 -4.43 -7.84
C CYS A 40 10.49 -3.97 -8.55
N GLU A 41 11.60 -4.61 -8.20
CA GLU A 41 12.87 -4.46 -8.90
C GLU A 41 12.72 -4.71 -10.40
N THR A 42 13.35 -3.88 -11.19
CA THR A 42 13.62 -4.19 -12.59
C THR A 42 14.80 -5.17 -12.67
N PRO A 43 14.73 -6.23 -13.50
CA PRO A 43 15.85 -7.13 -13.70
C PRO A 43 17.09 -6.36 -14.16
N GLY A 44 18.18 -6.43 -13.42
CA GLY A 44 19.47 -5.81 -13.77
C GLY A 44 19.85 -4.57 -12.97
N ASP A 45 18.92 -3.86 -12.36
CA ASP A 45 19.23 -2.77 -11.46
C ASP A 45 19.08 -3.21 -10.00
N ARG A 46 20.09 -2.92 -9.19
CA ARG A 46 20.11 -3.18 -7.74
C ARG A 46 19.20 -2.24 -6.94
N ILE A 47 18.12 -1.76 -7.54
CA ILE A 47 17.08 -1.05 -6.79
C ILE A 47 16.20 -2.12 -6.15
N THR A 48 16.60 -2.58 -4.99
CA THR A 48 15.85 -3.50 -4.15
C THR A 48 14.68 -2.80 -3.46
N SER A 49 14.01 -1.89 -4.16
CA SER A 49 12.82 -1.21 -3.66
C SER A 49 11.66 -2.18 -3.60
N ASN A 50 11.35 -2.66 -2.43
CA ASN A 50 10.19 -3.49 -2.21
C ASN A 50 9.17 -2.69 -1.40
N ALA A 51 8.42 -1.83 -2.08
CA ALA A 51 7.28 -1.16 -1.47
C ALA A 51 6.01 -1.94 -1.78
N SER A 52 5.14 -2.12 -0.80
CA SER A 52 3.90 -2.84 -1.01
C SER A 52 2.79 -2.52 -0.01
N VAL A 53 1.58 -2.52 -0.55
CA VAL A 53 0.34 -2.68 0.21
C VAL A 53 -0.07 -4.14 0.12
N GLN A 54 -0.32 -4.82 1.25
CA GLN A 54 -0.44 -6.27 1.25
C GLN A 54 -1.23 -6.84 2.43
N PHE A 55 -1.63 -8.11 2.28
CA PHE A 55 -2.06 -8.98 3.37
C PHE A 55 -0.99 -10.06 3.63
N PRO A 56 -0.41 -10.13 4.82
CA PRO A 56 0.54 -11.17 5.17
C PRO A 56 -0.14 -12.51 5.50
N ASN A 57 0.61 -13.62 5.42
CA ASN A 57 0.14 -14.97 5.78
C ASN A 57 0.78 -15.54 7.06
N SER A 58 1.49 -14.74 7.80
CA SER A 58 2.19 -15.15 9.02
C SER A 58 1.31 -14.98 10.27
N SER A 59 1.92 -14.91 11.44
CA SER A 59 1.26 -14.55 12.71
C SER A 59 0.44 -13.24 12.65
N TYR A 60 0.58 -12.48 11.60
CA TYR A 60 -0.17 -11.26 11.29
C TYR A 60 -1.19 -11.46 10.17
N SER A 61 -1.62 -12.70 9.92
CA SER A 61 -2.59 -13.04 8.88
C SER A 61 -3.82 -12.15 8.93
N ASN A 62 -4.32 -11.81 7.75
CA ASN A 62 -5.52 -11.01 7.57
C ASN A 62 -5.46 -9.56 8.06
N THR A 63 -4.30 -9.07 8.49
CA THR A 63 -4.11 -7.65 8.76
C THR A 63 -3.78 -6.89 7.47
N PHE A 64 -4.08 -5.61 7.45
CA PHE A 64 -3.63 -4.72 6.39
C PHE A 64 -2.22 -4.22 6.72
N ARG A 65 -1.32 -4.27 5.77
CA ARG A 65 0.08 -3.87 5.94
C ARG A 65 0.52 -2.93 4.84
N PHE A 66 1.21 -1.88 5.22
CA PHE A 66 2.12 -1.15 4.33
C PHE A 66 3.57 -1.48 4.70
N PHE A 67 4.37 -1.71 3.67
CA PHE A 67 5.79 -2.02 3.81
C PHE A 67 6.60 -1.34 2.72
N ASP A 68 7.71 -0.71 3.07
CA ASP A 68 8.67 -0.14 2.14
C ASP A 68 10.08 -0.26 2.69
N THR A 69 10.99 -0.81 1.91
CA THR A 69 12.40 -0.97 2.29
C THR A 69 13.26 0.24 1.93
N MET A 70 12.76 1.38 1.81
CA MET A 70 13.36 2.68 1.46
C MET A 70 14.90 2.73 1.30
N ASN A 71 15.39 3.47 0.28
CA ASN A 71 16.83 3.74 0.02
C ASN A 71 17.75 2.52 -0.15
N HIS A 72 17.90 2.10 -1.34
CA HIS A 72 18.46 0.84 -1.75
C HIS A 72 19.88 0.84 -2.26
N SER A 73 20.85 1.31 -1.53
CA SER A 73 22.23 0.86 -1.76
C SER A 73 22.61 -0.39 -0.96
N ASP A 74 21.94 -0.64 0.19
CA ASP A 74 22.29 -1.77 1.06
C ASP A 74 21.04 -2.37 1.74
N ALA A 75 20.64 -3.56 1.30
CA ALA A 75 19.44 -4.27 1.76
C ALA A 75 19.44 -4.64 3.26
N HIS A 76 20.51 -4.43 4.00
CA HIS A 76 20.62 -4.84 5.40
C HIS A 76 20.57 -3.68 6.41
N ASN A 77 20.67 -2.42 5.97
CA ASN A 77 20.65 -1.24 6.84
C ASN A 77 19.56 -0.23 6.46
N ALA A 78 18.62 -0.60 5.61
CA ALA A 78 17.53 0.28 5.23
C ALA A 78 16.59 0.53 6.41
N THR A 79 16.31 1.78 6.69
CA THR A 79 15.25 2.16 7.61
C THR A 79 13.93 1.89 6.91
N ASN A 80 13.30 0.79 7.25
CA ASN A 80 12.03 0.39 6.64
C ASN A 80 10.88 1.26 7.17
N LEU A 81 9.88 1.47 6.34
CA LEU A 81 8.56 1.90 6.79
C LEU A 81 7.67 0.66 6.80
N ASP A 82 7.27 0.20 7.98
CA ASP A 82 6.58 -1.07 8.14
C ASP A 82 5.54 -1.01 9.25
N LYS A 83 4.27 -1.04 8.88
CA LYS A 83 3.16 -0.92 9.81
C LYS A 83 2.08 -1.95 9.50
N TYR A 84 1.66 -2.71 10.53
CA TYR A 84 0.56 -3.68 10.48
C TYR A 84 -0.62 -3.18 11.30
N THR A 85 -1.81 -3.25 10.74
CA THR A 85 -3.02 -2.96 11.52
C THR A 85 -3.28 -4.05 12.56
N ASN A 86 -3.92 -3.69 13.66
CA ASN A 86 -4.44 -4.68 14.62
C ASN A 86 -5.82 -5.25 14.20
N HIS A 87 -6.40 -4.69 13.17
CA HIS A 87 -7.70 -5.12 12.66
C HIS A 87 -7.54 -6.25 11.66
N SER A 88 -8.22 -7.37 11.89
CA SER A 88 -8.25 -8.50 10.97
C SER A 88 -9.40 -8.36 9.99
N VAL A 89 -9.08 -8.46 8.70
CA VAL A 89 -10.04 -8.41 7.59
C VAL A 89 -10.39 -9.84 7.20
N THR A 90 -11.43 -10.39 7.84
CA THR A 90 -11.80 -11.81 7.70
C THR A 90 -13.15 -12.06 7.05
N ASP A 91 -13.94 -11.02 6.78
CA ASP A 91 -15.18 -11.15 6.05
C ASP A 91 -14.92 -11.13 4.53
N MET A 92 -15.15 -12.27 3.86
CA MET A 92 -15.03 -12.40 2.41
C MET A 92 -16.25 -11.87 1.64
N ALA A 93 -17.36 -11.64 2.31
CA ALA A 93 -18.56 -11.08 1.67
C ALA A 93 -18.54 -9.56 1.66
N GLY A 94 -17.83 -8.95 2.61
CA GLY A 94 -17.77 -7.51 2.80
C GLY A 94 -16.77 -6.81 1.88
N TRP A 95 -17.15 -5.64 1.42
CA TRP A 95 -16.23 -4.68 0.80
C TRP A 95 -15.56 -3.84 1.87
N TYR A 96 -14.26 -3.69 1.75
CA TYR A 96 -13.44 -2.84 2.61
C TYR A 96 -12.77 -1.76 1.78
N HIS A 97 -12.72 -0.57 2.33
CA HIS A 97 -11.90 0.51 1.80
C HIS A 97 -10.63 0.64 2.63
N PHE A 98 -9.48 0.68 1.94
CA PHE A 98 -8.18 0.83 2.56
C PHE A 98 -7.50 2.09 2.06
N VAL A 99 -6.84 2.81 2.96
CA VAL A 99 -5.97 3.93 2.61
C VAL A 99 -4.63 3.77 3.34
N ALA A 100 -3.55 4.00 2.61
CA ALA A 100 -2.22 4.22 3.14
C ALA A 100 -1.79 5.63 2.73
N SER A 101 -1.69 6.51 3.70
CA SER A 101 -1.28 7.91 3.54
C SER A 101 0.15 8.08 4.04
N ILE A 102 1.04 8.52 3.18
CA ILE A 102 2.47 8.60 3.42
C ILE A 102 2.95 10.05 3.31
N ASP A 103 3.62 10.53 4.36
CA ASP A 103 4.35 11.80 4.39
C ASP A 103 5.70 11.63 5.08
N LEU A 104 6.72 11.28 4.30
CA LEU A 104 8.09 11.10 4.80
C LEU A 104 8.80 12.43 5.11
N THR A 105 8.13 13.56 4.92
CA THR A 105 8.63 14.88 5.31
C THR A 105 8.18 15.30 6.72
N ALA A 106 7.26 14.52 7.33
CA ALA A 106 6.75 14.81 8.66
C ALA A 106 7.84 14.68 9.72
N ASP A 107 7.93 15.68 10.62
CA ASP A 107 8.89 15.72 11.72
C ASP A 107 8.72 14.52 12.65
N LYS A 108 7.46 14.20 12.99
CA LYS A 108 7.15 13.06 13.85
C LYS A 108 7.10 11.78 13.06
N ALA A 109 7.84 10.79 13.49
CA ALA A 109 7.86 9.47 12.88
C ALA A 109 6.47 8.81 12.82
N SER A 110 5.65 8.97 13.86
CA SER A 110 4.27 8.45 13.91
C SER A 110 3.38 8.97 12.80
N ASP A 111 3.65 10.16 12.29
CA ASP A 111 2.80 10.86 11.33
C ASP A 111 3.20 10.54 9.86
N ARG A 112 4.32 9.80 9.66
CA ARG A 112 4.84 9.47 8.33
C ARG A 112 4.04 8.41 7.58
N LEU A 113 3.28 7.59 8.30
CA LEU A 113 2.41 6.59 7.71
C LEU A 113 1.13 6.45 8.53
N ASN A 114 0.01 6.81 7.92
CA ASN A 114 -1.32 6.61 8.48
C ASN A 114 -2.10 5.58 7.65
N LEU A 115 -2.69 4.61 8.32
CA LEU A 115 -3.50 3.56 7.70
C LEU A 115 -4.97 3.76 8.08
N TYR A 116 -5.86 3.57 7.11
CA TYR A 116 -7.30 3.69 7.31
C TYR A 116 -8.01 2.45 6.78
N ILE A 117 -9.04 2.02 7.50
CA ILE A 117 -9.97 0.97 7.07
C ILE A 117 -11.40 1.50 7.19
N ASN A 118 -12.15 1.48 6.10
CA ASN A 118 -13.55 1.93 6.03
C ASN A 118 -13.75 3.33 6.63
N GLY A 119 -12.87 4.26 6.29
CA GLY A 119 -12.94 5.65 6.72
C GLY A 119 -12.36 5.96 8.09
N HIS A 120 -12.05 4.96 8.90
CA HIS A 120 -11.47 5.13 10.23
C HIS A 120 -9.96 4.97 10.21
N GLU A 121 -9.26 5.90 10.86
CA GLU A 121 -7.83 5.74 11.12
C GLU A 121 -7.59 4.57 12.06
N VAL A 122 -6.61 3.74 11.72
CA VAL A 122 -6.19 2.62 12.55
C VAL A 122 -5.14 3.09 13.54
N THR A 123 -5.59 3.45 14.74
CA THR A 123 -4.71 3.91 15.84
C THR A 123 -4.08 2.75 16.60
N HIS A 124 -4.72 1.58 16.61
CA HIS A 124 -4.16 0.38 17.22
C HIS A 124 -3.34 -0.40 16.20
N ILE A 125 -2.04 -0.22 16.26
CA ILE A 125 -1.08 -0.91 15.39
C ILE A 125 -0.58 -2.16 16.10
N ARG A 126 -0.64 -3.30 15.44
CA ARG A 126 -0.19 -4.58 15.99
C ARG A 126 1.34 -4.66 16.03
N HIS A 127 1.99 -4.09 15.03
CA HIS A 127 3.43 -4.12 14.91
C HIS A 127 3.92 -2.96 14.05
N THR A 128 4.91 -2.25 14.57
CA THR A 128 5.69 -1.26 13.83
C THR A 128 7.13 -1.66 13.96
N ASN A 129 7.75 -2.12 12.87
CA ASN A 129 9.18 -2.44 12.87
C ASN A 129 10.01 -1.18 12.74
N ASN A 130 9.48 -0.23 11.97
CA ASN A 130 10.16 1.03 11.69
C ASN A 130 9.17 2.06 11.15
N GLU A 131 9.37 3.31 11.49
CA GLU A 131 8.52 4.43 11.06
C GLU A 131 9.15 5.27 9.95
N GLY A 132 10.21 4.72 9.32
CA GLY A 132 10.97 5.45 8.32
C GLY A 132 11.79 6.59 8.91
N ALA A 133 12.72 7.16 8.15
CA ALA A 133 13.41 8.38 8.50
C ALA A 133 12.90 9.56 7.68
N GLU A 134 12.98 10.75 8.27
CA GLU A 134 12.64 11.99 7.60
C GLU A 134 13.46 12.17 6.31
N GLY A 135 12.79 12.62 5.26
CA GLY A 135 13.42 12.87 3.96
C GLY A 135 13.78 11.63 3.16
N GLN A 136 13.43 10.43 3.63
CA GLN A 136 13.59 9.21 2.84
C GLN A 136 12.69 9.22 1.60
N LYS A 137 13.03 8.34 0.64
CA LYS A 137 12.30 8.20 -0.62
C LYS A 137 11.82 6.76 -0.78
N SER A 138 10.54 6.61 -1.04
CA SER A 138 9.91 5.35 -1.42
C SER A 138 10.38 4.87 -2.80
N GLY A 139 10.19 3.58 -3.08
CA GLY A 139 10.20 3.06 -4.44
C GLY A 139 8.94 3.43 -5.23
N ILE A 140 7.86 3.78 -4.55
CA ILE A 140 6.62 4.25 -5.19
C ILE A 140 6.89 5.59 -5.86
N ASN A 141 6.31 5.81 -7.03
CA ASN A 141 6.52 6.97 -7.91
C ASN A 141 7.95 7.11 -8.47
N ALA A 142 8.82 6.11 -8.27
CA ALA A 142 10.14 6.13 -8.91
C ALA A 142 10.02 5.93 -10.42
N ARG A 143 10.81 6.71 -11.18
CA ARG A 143 10.90 6.58 -12.64
C ARG A 143 11.50 5.24 -13.04
N ASP A 144 10.98 4.67 -14.12
CA ASP A 144 11.46 3.42 -14.74
C ASP A 144 11.44 2.20 -13.79
N VAL A 145 10.68 2.26 -12.71
CA VAL A 145 10.46 1.15 -11.77
C VAL A 145 9.08 0.52 -12.01
N LEU A 146 9.01 -0.81 -12.01
CA LEU A 146 7.77 -1.53 -12.25
C LEU A 146 6.82 -1.40 -11.06
N HIS A 147 5.67 -0.78 -11.29
CA HIS A 147 4.51 -0.77 -10.39
C HIS A 147 3.53 -1.84 -10.82
N LEU A 148 2.98 -2.59 -9.88
CA LEU A 148 2.11 -3.72 -10.14
C LEU A 148 0.92 -3.75 -9.18
N ILE A 149 -0.28 -3.96 -9.69
CA ILE A 149 -1.48 -4.26 -8.92
C ILE A 149 -1.82 -5.75 -9.09
N GLY A 150 -2.09 -6.44 -7.98
CA GLY A 150 -2.56 -7.81 -7.98
C GLY A 150 -1.48 -8.87 -7.78
N GLY A 151 -0.27 -8.50 -7.34
CA GLY A 151 0.80 -9.44 -7.07
C GLY A 151 2.17 -8.76 -6.97
N ARG A 152 3.23 -9.54 -7.08
CA ARG A 152 4.60 -9.04 -7.26
C ARG A 152 5.36 -9.86 -8.31
N LYS A 153 6.46 -9.32 -8.82
CA LYS A 153 7.26 -9.96 -9.88
C LYS A 153 8.77 -9.90 -9.58
N PRO A 154 9.25 -10.52 -8.51
CA PRO A 154 10.67 -10.55 -8.21
C PRO A 154 11.41 -11.41 -9.26
N GLY A 155 12.55 -10.91 -9.74
CA GLY A 155 13.39 -11.65 -10.70
C GLY A 155 12.65 -12.10 -11.97
N GLY A 156 11.56 -11.41 -12.35
CA GLY A 156 10.81 -11.74 -13.57
C GLY A 156 9.67 -12.74 -13.39
N THR A 157 9.50 -13.36 -12.22
CA THR A 157 8.46 -14.37 -11.95
C THR A 157 7.33 -13.79 -11.10
N PHE A 158 6.08 -13.98 -11.52
CA PHE A 158 4.92 -13.56 -10.73
C PHE A 158 4.73 -14.45 -9.50
N SER A 159 4.50 -13.83 -8.35
CA SER A 159 4.25 -14.52 -7.07
C SER A 159 3.34 -13.67 -6.15
N GLU A 160 2.90 -14.29 -5.07
CA GLU A 160 2.06 -13.64 -4.05
C GLU A 160 0.86 -12.91 -4.64
N MET A 161 0.22 -13.60 -5.59
CA MET A 161 -0.87 -13.04 -6.37
C MET A 161 -2.08 -12.77 -5.48
N LEU A 162 -2.73 -11.62 -5.73
CA LEU A 162 -3.96 -11.24 -5.06
C LEU A 162 -5.14 -12.08 -5.56
N ASN A 163 -5.95 -12.56 -4.64
CA ASN A 163 -7.27 -13.13 -4.92
C ASN A 163 -8.32 -12.22 -4.28
N ALA A 164 -8.78 -11.25 -5.03
CA ALA A 164 -9.78 -10.27 -4.60
C ALA A 164 -10.44 -9.60 -5.81
N GLU A 165 -11.61 -9.06 -5.58
CA GLU A 165 -12.21 -8.05 -6.44
C GLU A 165 -11.77 -6.66 -5.95
N MET A 166 -11.53 -5.74 -6.86
CA MET A 166 -11.06 -4.39 -6.57
C MET A 166 -11.81 -3.37 -7.41
N PHE A 167 -12.07 -2.20 -6.84
CA PHE A 167 -12.52 -1.02 -7.59
C PHE A 167 -12.00 0.27 -6.92
N ASP A 168 -12.10 1.38 -7.63
CA ASP A 168 -11.68 2.72 -7.16
C ASP A 168 -10.28 2.70 -6.54
N ASN A 169 -9.29 2.18 -7.31
CA ASN A 169 -7.90 2.16 -6.89
C ASN A 169 -7.18 3.40 -7.37
N TYR A 170 -6.62 4.15 -6.45
CA TYR A 170 -5.92 5.40 -6.69
C TYR A 170 -4.51 5.38 -6.13
N LEU A 171 -3.58 5.96 -6.86
CA LEU A 171 -2.30 6.42 -6.35
C LEU A 171 -2.25 7.93 -6.58
N VAL A 172 -2.35 8.69 -5.49
CA VAL A 172 -2.33 10.16 -5.51
C VAL A 172 -0.92 10.63 -5.24
N ASP A 173 -0.34 11.31 -6.21
CA ASP A 173 1.03 11.81 -6.17
C ASP A 173 1.10 13.16 -5.46
N GLY A 174 2.07 13.34 -4.58
CA GLY A 174 2.38 14.60 -3.92
C GLY A 174 1.44 15.01 -2.77
N GLN A 175 0.48 14.18 -2.39
CA GLN A 175 -0.47 14.48 -1.32
C GLN A 175 -0.64 13.31 -0.35
N ALA A 176 -0.55 13.59 0.95
CA ALA A 176 -0.88 12.66 2.04
C ALA A 176 -2.32 12.92 2.46
N LEU A 177 -3.26 12.14 1.91
CA LEU A 177 -4.70 12.31 2.07
C LEU A 177 -5.24 11.29 3.07
N ASP A 178 -6.18 11.69 3.90
CA ASP A 178 -6.94 10.77 4.74
C ASP A 178 -8.12 10.11 3.98
N ALA A 179 -8.84 9.23 4.66
CA ALA A 179 -9.91 8.47 4.03
C ALA A 179 -11.11 9.32 3.59
N SER A 180 -11.32 10.51 4.13
CA SER A 180 -12.45 11.39 3.78
C SER A 180 -12.38 11.92 2.36
N TYR A 181 -11.19 11.90 1.73
CA TYR A 181 -11.01 12.26 0.33
C TYR A 181 -11.51 11.20 -0.66
N PHE A 182 -11.75 9.98 -0.20
CA PHE A 182 -12.10 8.83 -1.05
C PHE A 182 -13.50 8.31 -0.79
N GLY A 183 -14.10 8.63 0.35
CA GLY A 183 -15.41 8.13 0.71
C GLY A 183 -16.05 8.91 1.83
N TYR A 184 -17.27 8.55 2.16
CA TYR A 184 -18.05 9.17 3.23
C TYR A 184 -19.02 8.17 3.84
N TYR A 185 -19.46 8.45 5.07
CA TYR A 185 -20.52 7.68 5.70
C TYR A 185 -21.88 8.15 5.18
N ARG A 186 -22.69 7.19 4.75
CA ARG A 186 -24.06 7.43 4.33
C ARG A 186 -25.02 6.75 5.30
N ASP A 187 -25.99 7.51 5.77
CA ASP A 187 -26.99 7.03 6.72
C ASP A 187 -27.64 5.72 6.26
N GLY A 188 -27.58 4.69 7.14
CA GLY A 188 -28.08 3.34 6.90
C GLY A 188 -27.33 2.50 5.86
N ARG A 189 -26.23 3.00 5.27
CA ARG A 189 -25.46 2.28 4.25
C ARG A 189 -23.97 2.09 4.57
N GLY A 190 -23.49 2.65 5.69
CA GLY A 190 -22.11 2.60 6.09
C GLY A 190 -21.19 3.47 5.23
N TYR A 191 -19.91 3.15 5.20
CA TYR A 191 -18.91 3.88 4.42
C TYR A 191 -19.07 3.58 2.92
N THR A 192 -19.06 4.63 2.12
CA THR A 192 -19.41 4.59 0.69
C THR A 192 -18.36 5.35 -0.11
N SER A 193 -17.98 4.81 -1.28
CA SER A 193 -17.11 5.51 -2.24
C SER A 193 -17.75 6.81 -2.72
N GLN A 194 -16.93 7.83 -2.93
CA GLN A 194 -17.37 9.07 -3.60
C GLN A 194 -17.01 9.10 -5.10
N GLY A 195 -16.46 8.01 -5.63
CA GLY A 195 -15.90 7.97 -6.98
C GLY A 195 -14.48 8.53 -7.02
N SER A 196 -14.25 9.60 -7.77
CA SER A 196 -12.93 10.22 -7.81
C SER A 196 -12.54 10.88 -6.48
N PRO A 197 -11.26 10.79 -6.05
CA PRO A 197 -10.79 11.48 -4.85
C PRO A 197 -10.96 13.00 -4.99
N ARG A 198 -11.26 13.65 -3.86
CA ARG A 198 -11.17 15.11 -3.79
C ARG A 198 -9.70 15.49 -3.72
N THR A 199 -9.23 16.28 -4.65
CA THR A 199 -7.87 16.87 -4.62
C THR A 199 -7.94 18.24 -3.96
N GLN A 200 -6.89 18.61 -3.24
CA GLN A 200 -6.71 19.95 -2.70
C GLN A 200 -6.23 20.91 -3.78
#